data_4801dfeebc0280c63c60de7898dfc87e
#
_entry.id   4801dfeebc0280c63c60de7898dfc87e
#
_cell.length_a   1.000
_cell.length_b   1.000
_cell.length_c   1.000
_cell.angle_alpha   90.00
_cell.angle_beta   90.00
_cell.angle_gamma   90.00
#
_symmetry.space_group_name_H-M   'P 1'
#
loop_
_entity.id
_entity.type
_entity.pdbx_description
1 polymer ?
#
loop_
_entity_poly.entity_id
_entity_poly.type
_entity_poly.pdbx_seq_one_letter_code
_entity_poly.pdbx_strand_id
1 'polypeptide(L)'
;MARKAGVSPATVSRAFNQPDIVHPDTLAHIRNVAKRAGFRPNRVGRSLRSGSTRTIGLILPTLSNPVFAECFEGAERRARESGYSVMLTATGYDPAVESAAVQGLMDHQVDGLILTVADVNKSATLDDLDSAGMPYVLVYNESNTHPFASVDNRAAASDMVAHLACLL
;
A
#
# COMPACT_ATOMS: atom_id res chain seq x y z
N MET A 1 2.66 -8.38 -28.95
CA MET A 1 2.65 -9.66 -28.22
C MET A 1 1.71 -10.68 -28.88
N ALA A 2 0.44 -10.42 -29.02
CA ALA A 2 -0.56 -11.33 -29.60
C ALA A 2 -0.14 -11.94 -30.94
N ARG A 3 0.29 -11.09 -31.89
CA ARG A 3 0.79 -11.53 -33.20
C ARG A 3 2.01 -12.48 -33.11
N LYS A 4 2.93 -12.25 -32.15
CA LYS A 4 4.11 -13.12 -31.93
C LYS A 4 3.74 -14.47 -31.34
N ALA A 5 2.65 -14.52 -30.55
CA ALA A 5 2.17 -15.76 -29.93
C ALA A 5 1.08 -16.48 -30.75
N GLY A 6 0.68 -15.94 -31.90
CA GLY A 6 -0.35 -16.55 -32.76
C GLY A 6 -1.74 -16.64 -32.10
N VAL A 7 -2.03 -15.78 -31.15
CA VAL A 7 -3.30 -15.78 -30.40
C VAL A 7 -3.94 -14.39 -30.38
N SER A 8 -5.21 -14.32 -30.01
CA SER A 8 -5.91 -13.04 -29.92
C SER A 8 -5.36 -12.14 -28.80
N PRO A 9 -5.49 -10.80 -28.90
CA PRO A 9 -5.16 -9.90 -27.78
C PRO A 9 -5.90 -10.23 -26.50
N ALA A 10 -7.17 -10.69 -26.62
CA ALA A 10 -7.96 -11.11 -25.47
C ALA A 10 -7.37 -12.35 -24.78
N THR A 11 -6.88 -13.32 -25.54
CA THR A 11 -6.22 -14.52 -25.01
C THR A 11 -4.92 -14.16 -24.28
N VAL A 12 -4.10 -13.25 -24.84
CA VAL A 12 -2.92 -12.73 -24.16
C VAL A 12 -3.30 -12.03 -22.85
N SER A 13 -4.33 -11.17 -22.87
CA SER A 13 -4.81 -10.50 -21.68
C SER A 13 -5.26 -11.48 -20.58
N ARG A 14 -6.03 -12.51 -20.96
CA ARG A 14 -6.46 -13.56 -20.03
C ARG A 14 -5.28 -14.34 -19.44
N ALA A 15 -4.30 -14.70 -20.27
CA ALA A 15 -3.12 -15.44 -19.83
C ALA A 15 -2.32 -14.72 -18.72
N PHE A 16 -2.37 -13.37 -18.68
CA PHE A 16 -1.69 -12.58 -17.66
C PHE A 16 -2.58 -12.14 -16.49
N ASN A 17 -3.90 -12.07 -16.69
CA ASN A 17 -4.82 -11.55 -15.68
C ASN A 17 -5.71 -12.62 -15.03
N GLN A 18 -6.00 -13.70 -15.74
CA GLN A 18 -6.89 -14.78 -15.35
C GLN A 18 -6.31 -16.12 -15.89
N PRO A 19 -5.11 -16.53 -15.43
CA PRO A 19 -4.42 -17.70 -15.99
C PRO A 19 -5.24 -18.98 -15.87
N ASP A 20 -6.07 -19.09 -14.84
CA ASP A 20 -6.85 -20.30 -14.52
C ASP A 20 -7.93 -20.64 -15.56
N ILE A 21 -8.34 -19.64 -16.38
CA ILE A 21 -9.32 -19.85 -17.47
C ILE A 21 -8.67 -20.08 -18.84
N VAL A 22 -7.33 -20.15 -18.90
CA VAL A 22 -6.57 -20.39 -20.13
C VAL A 22 -6.00 -21.79 -20.10
N HIS A 23 -6.17 -22.52 -21.23
CA HIS A 23 -5.61 -23.87 -21.34
C HIS A 23 -4.11 -23.88 -20.98
N PRO A 24 -3.62 -24.84 -20.18
CA PRO A 24 -2.24 -24.87 -19.68
C PRO A 24 -1.17 -24.73 -20.78
N ASP A 25 -1.32 -25.43 -21.89
CA ASP A 25 -0.37 -25.38 -23.00
C ASP A 25 -0.32 -24.00 -23.66
N THR A 26 -1.50 -23.38 -23.83
CA THR A 26 -1.61 -22.02 -24.38
C THR A 26 -0.98 -20.99 -23.42
N LEU A 27 -1.19 -21.17 -22.12
CA LEU A 27 -0.60 -20.32 -21.10
C LEU A 27 0.94 -20.44 -21.09
N ALA A 28 1.47 -21.68 -21.15
CA ALA A 28 2.90 -21.94 -21.23
C ALA A 28 3.52 -21.35 -22.49
N HIS A 29 2.85 -21.51 -23.65
CA HIS A 29 3.28 -20.94 -24.91
C HIS A 29 3.37 -19.39 -24.85
N ILE A 30 2.30 -18.73 -24.37
CA ILE A 30 2.25 -17.27 -24.25
C ILE A 30 3.35 -16.76 -23.30
N ARG A 31 3.56 -17.41 -22.16
CA ARG A 31 4.61 -17.04 -21.20
C ARG A 31 6.02 -17.18 -21.79
N ASN A 32 6.28 -18.24 -22.55
CA ASN A 32 7.56 -18.45 -23.23
C ASN A 32 7.82 -17.38 -24.31
N VAL A 33 6.83 -17.09 -25.14
CA VAL A 33 6.95 -16.03 -26.16
C VAL A 33 7.15 -14.66 -25.51
N ALA A 34 6.45 -14.37 -24.40
CA ALA A 34 6.60 -13.14 -23.63
C ALA A 34 8.03 -13.00 -23.07
N LYS A 35 8.56 -14.07 -22.46
CA LYS A 35 9.92 -14.10 -21.93
C LYS A 35 10.96 -13.84 -23.01
N ARG A 36 10.86 -14.52 -24.16
CA ARG A 36 11.77 -14.33 -25.32
C ARG A 36 11.68 -12.95 -25.93
N ALA A 37 10.49 -12.32 -25.89
CA ALA A 37 10.26 -10.99 -26.44
C ALA A 37 10.58 -9.86 -25.46
N GLY A 38 11.02 -10.14 -24.25
CA GLY A 38 11.18 -9.14 -23.18
C GLY A 38 9.86 -8.42 -22.83
N PHE A 39 8.73 -9.06 -23.13
CA PHE A 39 7.42 -8.44 -22.93
C PHE A 39 7.05 -8.43 -21.44
N ARG A 40 6.78 -7.25 -20.92
CA ARG A 40 6.17 -7.08 -19.58
C ARG A 40 4.74 -6.56 -19.78
N PRO A 41 3.75 -7.16 -19.10
CA PRO A 41 2.39 -6.62 -19.11
C PRO A 41 2.39 -5.16 -18.68
N ASN A 42 1.72 -4.31 -19.43
CA ASN A 42 1.62 -2.89 -19.09
C ASN A 42 0.70 -2.70 -17.87
N ARG A 43 1.28 -2.34 -16.73
CA ARG A 43 0.53 -2.07 -15.49
C ARG A 43 -0.42 -0.88 -15.65
N VAL A 44 0.00 0.18 -16.35
CA VAL A 44 -0.84 1.37 -16.62
C VAL A 44 -2.10 1.00 -17.41
N GLY A 45 -1.96 0.21 -18.48
CA GLY A 45 -3.12 -0.27 -19.24
C GLY A 45 -4.01 -1.25 -18.47
N ARG A 46 -3.53 -1.83 -17.38
CA ARG A 46 -4.32 -2.65 -16.46
C ARG A 46 -5.08 -1.75 -15.48
N SER A 47 -4.42 -0.80 -14.83
CA SER A 47 -5.04 0.10 -13.86
C SER A 47 -6.17 0.93 -14.46
N LEU A 48 -6.01 1.40 -15.71
CA LEU A 48 -7.07 2.10 -16.44
C LEU A 48 -8.34 1.26 -16.65
N ARG A 49 -8.23 -0.08 -16.70
CA ARG A 49 -9.39 -0.97 -16.88
C ARG A 49 -9.98 -1.49 -15.58
N SER A 50 -9.15 -1.67 -14.56
CA SER A 50 -9.56 -2.19 -13.26
C SER A 50 -9.95 -1.10 -12.27
N GLY A 51 -9.58 0.16 -12.54
CA GLY A 51 -9.70 1.26 -11.59
C GLY A 51 -8.77 1.12 -10.36
N SER A 52 -7.77 0.22 -10.41
CA SER A 52 -6.87 -0.06 -9.29
C SER A 52 -5.44 -0.24 -9.78
N THR A 53 -4.50 0.41 -9.11
CA THR A 53 -3.06 0.29 -9.38
C THR A 53 -2.42 -0.85 -8.60
N ARG A 54 -3.13 -1.40 -7.61
CA ARG A 54 -2.63 -2.35 -6.62
C ARG A 54 -1.39 -1.82 -5.89
N THR A 55 -1.46 -0.56 -5.52
CA THR A 55 -0.41 0.12 -4.76
C THR A 55 -1.01 0.79 -3.56
N ILE A 56 -0.41 0.59 -2.39
CA ILE A 56 -0.73 1.28 -1.14
C ILE A 56 0.38 2.29 -0.87
N GLY A 57 0.02 3.51 -0.55
CA GLY A 57 0.97 4.49 -0.01
C GLY A 57 1.17 4.29 1.49
N LEU A 58 2.40 4.36 1.95
CA LEU A 58 2.74 4.35 3.37
C LEU A 58 3.57 5.58 3.70
N ILE A 59 3.06 6.42 4.61
CA ILE A 59 3.70 7.66 5.05
C ILE A 59 4.05 7.51 6.52
N LEU A 60 5.34 7.54 6.83
CA LEU A 60 5.87 7.44 8.19
C LEU A 60 6.79 8.63 8.49
N PRO A 61 6.94 9.02 9.75
CA PRO A 61 7.79 10.15 10.09
C PRO A 61 9.27 9.86 9.78
N THR A 62 9.74 8.66 10.08
CA THR A 62 11.13 8.25 9.91
C THR A 62 11.26 6.73 9.86
N LEU A 63 12.33 6.22 9.27
CA LEU A 63 12.72 4.80 9.35
C LEU A 63 13.87 4.54 10.31
N SER A 64 14.45 5.59 10.90
CA SER A 64 15.52 5.43 11.89
C SER A 64 15.00 4.90 13.24
N ASN A 65 13.70 5.00 13.50
CA ASN A 65 13.06 4.38 14.65
C ASN A 65 12.58 2.96 14.25
N PRO A 66 13.07 1.91 14.93
CA PRO A 66 12.72 0.52 14.63
C PRO A 66 11.21 0.24 14.60
N VAL A 67 10.42 0.92 15.43
CA VAL A 67 8.96 0.77 15.48
C VAL A 67 8.31 1.06 14.11
N PHE A 68 8.76 2.09 13.42
CA PHE A 68 8.25 2.42 12.09
C PHE A 68 8.77 1.47 11.01
N ALA A 69 10.00 0.97 11.16
CA ALA A 69 10.54 -0.04 10.25
C ALA A 69 9.75 -1.35 10.34
N GLU A 70 9.44 -1.81 11.54
CA GLU A 70 8.60 -3.00 11.77
C GLU A 70 7.18 -2.82 11.23
N CYS A 71 6.60 -1.63 11.38
CA CYS A 71 5.32 -1.29 10.78
C CYS A 71 5.36 -1.42 9.24
N PHE A 72 6.40 -0.86 8.61
CA PHE A 72 6.61 -0.99 7.17
C PHE A 72 6.72 -2.46 6.75
N GLU A 73 7.55 -3.25 7.43
CA GLU A 73 7.74 -4.67 7.10
C GLU A 73 6.44 -5.46 7.22
N GLY A 74 5.65 -5.19 8.27
CA GLY A 74 4.34 -5.80 8.47
C GLY A 74 3.35 -5.44 7.35
N ALA A 75 3.25 -4.15 7.03
CA ALA A 75 2.39 -3.64 5.97
C ALA A 75 2.80 -4.18 4.59
N GLU A 76 4.11 -4.18 4.27
CA GLU A 76 4.66 -4.69 3.00
C GLU A 76 4.36 -6.18 2.83
N ARG A 77 4.63 -6.99 3.87
CA ARG A 77 4.36 -8.42 3.85
C ARG A 77 2.88 -8.71 3.55
N ARG A 78 1.98 -8.04 4.27
CA ARG A 78 0.54 -8.23 4.08
C ARG A 78 0.05 -7.73 2.72
N ALA A 79 0.55 -6.59 2.26
CA ALA A 79 0.26 -6.06 0.93
C ALA A 79 0.69 -7.03 -0.17
N ARG A 80 1.90 -7.57 -0.09
CA ARG A 80 2.45 -8.54 -1.04
C ARG A 80 1.62 -9.83 -1.10
N GLU A 81 1.20 -10.38 0.04
CA GLU A 81 0.30 -11.54 0.12
C GLU A 81 -1.03 -11.28 -0.60
N SER A 82 -1.51 -10.04 -0.58
CA SER A 82 -2.73 -9.61 -1.24
C SER A 82 -2.52 -9.14 -2.70
N GLY A 83 -1.28 -9.23 -3.22
CA GLY A 83 -0.94 -8.82 -4.58
C GLY A 83 -0.80 -7.31 -4.75
N TYR A 84 -0.58 -6.57 -3.66
CA TYR A 84 -0.29 -5.14 -3.65
C TYR A 84 1.22 -4.87 -3.53
N SER A 85 1.63 -3.68 -3.95
CA SER A 85 2.94 -3.10 -3.67
C SER A 85 2.78 -1.95 -2.67
N VAL A 86 3.83 -1.64 -1.92
CA VAL A 86 3.83 -0.48 -1.02
C VAL A 86 4.79 0.58 -1.56
N MET A 87 4.33 1.84 -1.60
CA MET A 87 5.16 3.03 -1.84
C MET A 87 5.35 3.75 -0.51
N LEU A 88 6.60 3.84 -0.07
CA LEU A 88 6.96 4.43 1.21
C LEU A 88 7.53 5.83 1.03
N THR A 89 7.08 6.77 1.87
CA THR A 89 7.64 8.12 2.00
C THR A 89 7.88 8.45 3.46
N ALA A 90 9.01 9.08 3.77
CA ALA A 90 9.32 9.59 5.11
C ALA A 90 9.17 11.11 5.14
N THR A 91 8.54 11.65 6.21
CA THR A 91 8.17 13.08 6.30
C THR A 91 9.03 13.89 7.26
N GLY A 92 9.79 13.23 8.14
CA GLY A 92 10.60 13.93 9.15
C GLY A 92 9.77 14.67 10.21
N TYR A 93 8.51 14.32 10.40
CA TYR A 93 7.54 15.05 11.25
C TYR A 93 7.21 16.48 10.75
N ASP A 94 7.49 16.76 9.48
CA ASP A 94 7.18 18.07 8.88
C ASP A 94 5.82 18.03 8.19
N PRO A 95 4.83 18.84 8.64
CA PRO A 95 3.50 18.85 8.04
C PRO A 95 3.48 19.28 6.56
N ALA A 96 4.42 20.13 6.13
CA ALA A 96 4.50 20.53 4.73
C ALA A 96 5.01 19.39 3.84
N VAL A 97 5.98 18.62 4.33
CA VAL A 97 6.46 17.42 3.66
C VAL A 97 5.39 16.33 3.65
N GLU A 98 4.61 16.21 4.75
CA GLU A 98 3.48 15.29 4.85
C GLU A 98 2.42 15.55 3.76
N SER A 99 1.97 16.80 3.64
CA SER A 99 1.00 17.21 2.62
C SER A 99 1.54 16.93 1.20
N ALA A 100 2.78 17.29 0.93
CA ALA A 100 3.41 17.03 -0.37
C ALA A 100 3.53 15.53 -0.67
N ALA A 101 3.83 14.70 0.35
CA ALA A 101 3.91 13.25 0.22
C ALA A 101 2.54 12.63 -0.13
N VAL A 102 1.48 13.08 0.54
CA VAL A 102 0.11 12.66 0.24
C VAL A 102 -0.27 13.00 -1.19
N GLN A 103 -0.08 14.26 -1.61
CA GLN A 103 -0.38 14.67 -2.99
C GLN A 103 0.41 13.84 -4.01
N GLY A 104 1.71 13.63 -3.78
CA GLY A 104 2.53 12.80 -4.66
C GLY A 104 2.03 11.35 -4.78
N LEU A 105 1.57 10.74 -3.68
CA LEU A 105 1.01 9.39 -3.70
C LEU A 105 -0.36 9.36 -4.39
N MET A 106 -1.19 10.38 -4.22
CA MET A 106 -2.45 10.54 -4.95
C MET A 106 -2.23 10.68 -6.46
N ASP A 107 -1.23 11.46 -6.88
CA ASP A 107 -0.83 11.60 -8.29
C ASP A 107 -0.33 10.27 -8.86
N HIS A 108 0.30 9.43 -8.05
CA HIS A 108 0.65 8.05 -8.41
C HIS A 108 -0.54 7.09 -8.40
N GLN A 109 -1.75 7.60 -8.10
CA GLN A 109 -2.99 6.82 -8.09
C GLN A 109 -2.92 5.59 -7.18
N VAL A 110 -2.35 5.74 -5.97
CA VAL A 110 -2.41 4.67 -4.98
C VAL A 110 -3.86 4.36 -4.61
N ASP A 111 -4.15 3.10 -4.28
CA ASP A 111 -5.51 2.64 -3.99
C ASP A 111 -5.95 2.97 -2.55
N GLY A 112 -5.02 3.37 -1.70
CA GLY A 112 -5.25 3.78 -0.32
C GLY A 112 -3.96 4.13 0.39
N LEU A 113 -4.08 4.72 1.58
CA LEU A 113 -2.97 5.23 2.37
C LEU A 113 -2.95 4.62 3.77
N ILE A 114 -1.74 4.35 4.26
CA ILE A 114 -1.44 4.10 5.67
C ILE A 114 -0.53 5.25 6.09
N LEU A 115 -0.89 6.01 7.13
CA LEU A 115 -0.09 7.18 7.46
C LEU A 115 -0.07 7.50 8.96
N THR A 116 1.04 8.12 9.38
CA THR A 116 1.18 8.83 10.65
C THR A 116 1.21 10.30 10.35
N VAL A 117 0.36 11.09 11.01
CA VAL A 117 0.32 12.55 10.88
C VAL A 117 0.91 13.23 12.10
N ALA A 118 1.42 14.44 11.92
CA ALA A 118 2.03 15.20 13.01
C ALA A 118 1.01 15.62 14.08
N ASP A 119 -0.20 16.02 13.68
CA ASP A 119 -1.29 16.40 14.59
C ASP A 119 -2.65 16.04 13.96
N VAL A 120 -3.32 15.03 14.52
CA VAL A 120 -4.62 14.55 14.03
C VAL A 120 -5.71 15.63 14.04
N ASN A 121 -5.67 16.53 15.04
CA ASN A 121 -6.74 17.51 15.24
C ASN A 121 -6.58 18.77 14.35
N LYS A 122 -5.44 18.89 13.68
CA LYS A 122 -5.11 20.09 12.86
C LYS A 122 -4.53 19.71 11.50
N SER A 123 -4.76 18.48 11.05
CA SER A 123 -4.19 17.98 9.81
C SER A 123 -5.07 18.38 8.61
N ALA A 124 -4.69 19.43 7.89
CA ALA A 124 -5.30 19.73 6.60
C ALA A 124 -5.19 18.56 5.61
N THR A 125 -4.16 17.73 5.78
CA THR A 125 -3.95 16.49 4.99
C THR A 125 -5.11 15.51 5.14
N LEU A 126 -5.66 15.36 6.36
CA LEU A 126 -6.81 14.47 6.60
C LEU A 126 -8.08 15.03 5.98
N ASP A 127 -8.30 16.35 6.09
CA ASP A 127 -9.44 17.02 5.45
C ASP A 127 -9.40 16.88 3.92
N ASP A 128 -8.21 16.96 3.32
CA ASP A 128 -8.00 16.76 1.88
C ASP A 128 -8.31 15.32 1.47
N LEU A 129 -7.86 14.32 2.25
CA LEU A 129 -8.12 12.91 2.01
C LEU A 129 -9.62 12.58 2.09
N ASP A 130 -10.31 13.09 3.10
CA ASP A 130 -11.75 12.91 3.28
C ASP A 130 -12.53 13.54 2.12
N SER A 131 -12.14 14.76 1.72
CA SER A 131 -12.75 15.48 0.59
C SER A 131 -12.54 14.76 -0.74
N ALA A 132 -11.39 14.13 -0.93
CA ALA A 132 -11.06 13.35 -2.13
C ALA A 132 -11.69 11.93 -2.12
N GLY A 133 -12.26 11.49 -0.99
CA GLY A 133 -12.76 10.14 -0.82
C GLY A 133 -11.66 9.07 -0.90
N MET A 134 -10.40 9.45 -0.56
CA MET A 134 -9.26 8.54 -0.58
C MET A 134 -9.32 7.61 0.64
N PRO A 135 -9.33 6.28 0.45
CA PRO A 135 -9.28 5.36 1.57
C PRO A 135 -7.95 5.49 2.34
N TYR A 136 -8.02 5.65 3.65
CA TYR A 136 -6.82 5.69 4.49
C TYR A 136 -7.05 5.10 5.88
N VAL A 137 -5.95 4.82 6.57
CA VAL A 137 -5.92 4.45 7.99
C VAL A 137 -4.71 5.10 8.65
N LEU A 138 -4.94 5.68 9.82
CA LEU A 138 -3.86 6.20 10.67
C LEU A 138 -3.16 5.05 11.40
N VAL A 139 -1.83 5.16 11.55
CA VAL A 139 -1.06 4.27 12.43
C VAL A 139 -0.34 5.09 13.49
N TYR A 140 -0.34 4.61 14.72
CA TYR A 140 0.21 5.28 15.91
C TYR A 140 -0.47 6.59 16.33
N ASN A 141 -1.44 7.08 15.54
CA ASN A 141 -2.29 8.20 15.91
C ASN A 141 -3.66 7.66 16.31
N GLU A 142 -4.12 7.97 17.50
CA GLU A 142 -5.49 7.67 17.93
C GLU A 142 -6.43 8.80 17.50
N SER A 143 -7.64 8.46 17.11
CA SER A 143 -8.65 9.41 16.65
C SER A 143 -10.06 8.93 17.00
N ASN A 144 -10.97 9.87 17.27
CA ASN A 144 -12.38 9.58 17.43
C ASN A 144 -13.18 9.71 16.12
N THR A 145 -12.57 10.28 15.08
CA THR A 145 -13.23 10.63 13.81
C THR A 145 -12.64 9.91 12.61
N HIS A 146 -11.37 9.50 12.67
CA HIS A 146 -10.66 8.86 11.57
C HIS A 146 -10.34 7.39 11.88
N PRO A 147 -10.32 6.50 10.89
CA PRO A 147 -9.94 5.11 11.10
C PRO A 147 -8.47 5.03 11.52
N PHE A 148 -8.19 4.26 12.56
CA PHE A 148 -6.82 4.11 13.05
C PHE A 148 -6.51 2.68 13.53
N ALA A 149 -5.21 2.37 13.56
CA ALA A 149 -4.63 1.20 14.21
C ALA A 149 -3.50 1.66 15.13
N SER A 150 -3.63 1.38 16.43
CA SER A 150 -2.65 1.76 17.44
C SER A 150 -2.47 0.64 18.47
N VAL A 151 -1.43 0.78 19.28
CA VAL A 151 -1.17 -0.08 20.44
C VAL A 151 -1.61 0.70 21.69
N ASP A 152 -2.34 0.05 22.60
CA ASP A 152 -2.70 0.65 23.88
C ASP A 152 -1.45 0.76 24.79
N ASN A 153 -0.64 1.77 24.50
CA ASN A 153 0.58 2.07 25.24
C ASN A 153 0.29 2.46 26.71
N ARG A 154 -0.89 3.04 26.98
CA ARG A 154 -1.29 3.43 28.34
C ARG A 154 -1.56 2.20 29.17
N ALA A 155 -2.37 1.27 28.68
CA ALA A 155 -2.63 0.00 29.38
C ALA A 155 -1.34 -0.79 29.57
N ALA A 156 -0.52 -0.92 28.53
CA ALA A 156 0.76 -1.63 28.61
C ALA A 156 1.71 -1.03 29.65
N ALA A 157 1.83 0.31 29.71
CA ALA A 157 2.66 0.98 30.73
C ALA A 157 2.09 0.81 32.15
N SER A 158 0.76 0.91 32.30
CA SER A 158 0.09 0.69 33.60
C SER A 158 0.33 -0.72 34.13
N ASP A 159 0.17 -1.74 33.27
CA ASP A 159 0.38 -3.13 33.65
C ASP A 159 1.85 -3.39 34.02
N MET A 160 2.79 -2.79 33.31
CA MET A 160 4.21 -2.87 33.64
C MET A 160 4.52 -2.30 35.03
N VAL A 161 3.99 -1.11 35.32
CA VAL A 161 4.18 -0.47 36.64
C VAL A 161 3.53 -1.30 37.76
N ALA A 162 2.31 -1.80 37.55
CA ALA A 162 1.63 -2.66 38.50
C ALA A 162 2.42 -3.94 38.79
N HIS A 163 2.98 -4.57 37.75
CA HIS A 163 3.84 -5.75 37.86
C HIS A 163 5.08 -5.44 38.72
N LEU A 164 5.78 -4.36 38.43
CA LEU A 164 6.96 -3.95 39.21
C LEU A 164 6.62 -3.65 40.66
N ALA A 165 5.50 -2.99 40.94
CA ALA A 165 5.05 -2.69 42.32
C ALA A 165 4.72 -3.93 43.13
N CYS A 166 4.33 -5.03 42.48
CA CYS A 166 4.09 -6.32 43.16
C CYS A 166 5.39 -7.08 43.52
N LEU A 167 6.52 -6.69 42.96
CA LEU A 167 7.83 -7.32 43.22
C LEU A 167 8.63 -6.61 44.32
N LEU A 168 8.19 -5.44 44.77
CA LEU A 168 8.81 -4.63 45.82
C LEU A 168 8.12 -4.83 47.16
#